data_68c29e860b188a99528dad8278f9bdfe
#
_entry.id   68c29e860b188a99528dad8278f9bdfe
#
_cell.length_a   1.000
_cell.length_b   1.000
_cell.length_c   1.000
_cell.angle_alpha   90.00
_cell.angle_beta   90.00
_cell.angle_gamma   90.00
#
_symmetry.space_group_name_H-M   'P 1'
#
loop_
_entity.id
_entity.type
_entity.pdbx_description
1 polymer ?
#
loop_
_entity_poly.entity_id
_entity_poly.type
_entity_poly.pdbx_seq_one_letter_code
_entity_poly.pdbx_strand_id
1 'polypeptide(L)'
;KLKTSFDGDFYRFSIIQQNEIGYRIGNKTGGKVGNGELFVNTAFEGFASGPDSVKYNRNYIDINPVYKMKYKDVDLTMGAFASIFLDSLDDHFYLYPEFKLDYYVVPEKMKAYAGIGGGLTKGSTRTLYNENAFLAQNQVLKNMYTPYNIFGGIKGKLRSSFDYMLELSQQSINNLPIYWSDTQALRKFVILYENVGLFKVQAGLNYNRFEKFKIGTNFTYFSYSTTSAHAYQRPDFEWNTKISGNIGGKLNLHSKVYVIGTRYARYIMGVESEKLPVIADINIGADYRISKDFSAFIDLNNLTNQTYQRWFNYPTYGLNGIAGVTFIF
;
A
#
# COMPACT_ATOMS: atom_id res chain seq x y z
N LYS A 1 13.94 4.59 32.04
CA LYS A 1 15.04 3.96 31.29
C LYS A 1 14.87 4.37 29.82
N LEU A 2 15.86 5.03 29.25
CA LEU A 2 15.86 5.46 27.85
C LEU A 2 16.12 4.24 26.96
N LYS A 3 15.36 4.14 25.87
CA LYS A 3 15.57 3.15 24.80
C LYS A 3 15.89 3.89 23.52
N THR A 4 16.93 3.46 22.83
CA THR A 4 17.33 4.02 21.53
C THR A 4 17.57 2.91 20.53
N SER A 5 17.09 3.09 19.32
CA SER A 5 17.36 2.20 18.19
C SER A 5 17.70 3.02 16.94
N PHE A 6 18.57 2.49 16.12
CA PHE A 6 18.95 3.05 14.83
C PHE A 6 18.56 2.09 13.73
N ASP A 7 18.17 2.63 12.59
CA ASP A 7 17.93 1.90 11.37
C ASP A 7 18.51 2.65 10.18
N GLY A 8 18.86 1.92 9.13
CA GLY A 8 19.37 2.52 7.91
C GLY A 8 19.03 1.66 6.71
N ASP A 9 18.79 2.30 5.58
CA ASP A 9 18.49 1.66 4.30
C ASP A 9 19.24 2.39 3.18
N PHE A 10 19.64 1.61 2.18
CA PHE A 10 20.27 2.11 0.97
C PHE A 10 19.83 1.27 -0.21
N TYR A 11 19.48 1.91 -1.32
CA TYR A 11 19.18 1.20 -2.54
C TYR A 11 19.65 1.93 -3.79
N ARG A 12 19.85 1.18 -4.85
CA ARG A 12 19.96 1.68 -6.21
C ARG A 12 18.83 1.11 -7.04
N PHE A 13 18.12 1.97 -7.74
CA PHE A 13 17.07 1.62 -8.68
C PHE A 13 17.47 2.14 -10.06
N SER A 14 17.37 1.29 -11.08
CA SER A 14 17.69 1.64 -12.46
C SER A 14 16.61 1.18 -13.40
N ILE A 15 16.18 2.06 -14.27
CA ILE A 15 15.30 1.77 -15.40
C ILE A 15 15.89 2.49 -16.62
N ILE A 16 15.46 2.12 -17.83
CA ILE A 16 16.02 2.66 -19.08
C ILE A 16 16.16 4.19 -19.01
N GLN A 17 17.41 4.67 -19.07
CA GLN A 17 17.82 6.08 -19.03
C GLN A 17 17.44 6.86 -17.74
N GLN A 18 17.09 6.16 -16.67
CA GLN A 18 16.85 6.79 -15.37
C GLN A 18 17.47 5.96 -14.26
N ASN A 19 18.19 6.63 -13.38
CA ASN A 19 18.81 6.03 -12.20
C ASN A 19 18.35 6.78 -10.95
N GLU A 20 18.16 6.05 -9.86
CA GLU A 20 17.90 6.63 -8.56
C GLU A 20 18.72 5.92 -7.50
N ILE A 21 19.33 6.69 -6.63
CA ILE A 21 19.96 6.22 -5.41
C ILE A 21 19.16 6.78 -4.26
N GLY A 22 18.66 5.91 -3.40
CA GLY A 22 17.96 6.28 -2.18
C GLY A 22 18.75 5.85 -0.95
N TYR A 23 18.72 6.68 0.09
CA TYR A 23 19.31 6.38 1.39
C TYR A 23 18.43 6.91 2.51
N ARG A 24 18.45 6.22 3.64
CA ARG A 24 17.74 6.60 4.84
C ARG A 24 18.55 6.22 6.08
N ILE A 25 18.59 7.13 7.04
CA ILE A 25 19.11 6.88 8.38
C ILE A 25 18.05 7.32 9.36
N GLY A 26 17.61 6.43 10.24
CA GLY A 26 16.60 6.68 11.22
C GLY A 26 17.09 6.46 12.64
N ASN A 27 16.49 7.19 13.57
CA ASN A 27 16.66 6.99 15.01
C ASN A 27 15.30 7.03 15.68
N LYS A 28 15.11 6.15 16.64
CA LYS A 28 13.98 6.19 17.57
C LYS A 28 14.50 6.18 18.99
N THR A 29 14.23 7.27 19.69
CA THR A 29 14.63 7.43 21.09
C THR A 29 13.41 7.74 21.95
N GLY A 30 13.30 7.11 23.09
CA GLY A 30 12.19 7.38 23.99
C GLY A 30 12.25 6.59 25.26
N GLY A 31 11.26 6.81 26.11
CA GLY A 31 11.17 6.17 27.41
C GLY A 31 9.91 6.54 28.16
N LYS A 32 9.82 6.08 29.38
CA LYS A 32 8.68 6.33 30.26
C LYS A 32 8.62 7.80 30.67
N VAL A 33 7.47 8.42 30.51
CA VAL A 33 7.16 9.80 30.89
C VAL A 33 5.79 9.80 31.54
N GLY A 34 5.74 10.08 32.86
CA GLY A 34 4.50 10.01 33.62
C GLY A 34 3.86 8.62 33.55
N ASN A 35 2.61 8.57 33.17
CA ASN A 35 1.82 7.33 33.01
C ASN A 35 1.94 6.67 31.65
N GLY A 36 2.75 7.22 30.75
CA GLY A 36 2.91 6.72 29.39
C GLY A 36 4.36 6.61 28.95
N GLU A 37 4.53 6.50 27.66
CA GLU A 37 5.84 6.46 26.99
C GLU A 37 5.89 7.51 25.90
N LEU A 38 6.94 8.32 25.89
CA LEU A 38 7.25 9.28 24.84
C LEU A 38 8.35 8.71 23.97
N PHE A 39 8.13 8.68 22.66
CA PHE A 39 9.12 8.37 21.65
C PHE A 39 9.27 9.55 20.70
N VAL A 40 10.50 9.81 20.28
CA VAL A 40 10.81 10.74 19.19
C VAL A 40 11.49 9.94 18.11
N ASN A 41 10.83 9.86 16.96
CA ASN A 41 11.41 9.26 15.76
C ASN A 41 12.00 10.41 14.93
N THR A 42 13.24 10.26 14.49
CA THR A 42 13.88 11.19 13.56
C THR A 42 14.44 10.42 12.39
N ALA A 43 14.39 10.98 11.20
CA ALA A 43 15.02 10.36 10.04
C ALA A 43 15.59 11.42 9.11
N PHE A 44 16.69 11.05 8.46
CA PHE A 44 17.21 11.72 7.28
C PHE A 44 17.10 10.77 6.11
N GLU A 45 16.43 11.20 5.05
CA GLU A 45 16.21 10.40 3.86
C GLU A 45 16.46 11.23 2.62
N GLY A 46 17.08 10.64 1.61
CA GLY A 46 17.34 11.35 0.38
C GLY A 46 17.26 10.46 -0.85
N PHE A 47 16.98 11.12 -1.98
CA PHE A 47 16.91 10.51 -3.30
C PHE A 47 17.74 11.36 -4.27
N ALA A 48 18.71 10.76 -4.91
CA ALA A 48 19.43 11.32 -6.05
C ALA A 48 18.89 10.63 -7.30
N SER A 49 18.04 11.30 -8.07
CA SER A 49 17.36 10.73 -9.24
C SER A 49 17.52 11.62 -10.45
N GLY A 50 17.39 11.04 -11.64
CA GLY A 50 17.38 11.76 -12.90
C GLY A 50 17.98 10.95 -14.04
N PRO A 51 17.90 11.47 -15.28
CA PRO A 51 18.67 10.95 -16.39
C PRO A 51 20.19 11.09 -16.12
N ASP A 52 21.00 10.32 -16.82
CA ASP A 52 22.45 10.32 -16.59
C ASP A 52 23.12 11.71 -16.73
N SER A 53 22.48 12.63 -17.44
CA SER A 53 22.94 13.98 -17.70
C SER A 53 22.51 15.02 -16.64
N VAL A 54 21.44 14.80 -15.90
CA VAL A 54 20.89 15.75 -14.91
C VAL A 54 20.39 15.01 -13.68
N LYS A 55 20.96 15.29 -12.52
CA LYS A 55 20.54 14.69 -11.25
C LYS A 55 19.79 15.71 -10.40
N TYR A 56 18.68 15.28 -9.83
CA TYR A 56 17.91 16.02 -8.84
C TYR A 56 18.13 15.39 -7.47
N ASN A 57 18.48 16.21 -6.47
CA ASN A 57 18.64 15.77 -5.10
C ASN A 57 17.46 16.23 -4.29
N ARG A 58 16.78 15.29 -3.65
CA ARG A 58 15.60 15.51 -2.81
C ARG A 58 15.87 14.93 -1.44
N ASN A 59 15.96 15.78 -0.42
CA ASN A 59 16.31 15.39 0.92
C ASN A 59 15.18 15.72 1.89
N TYR A 60 15.05 14.91 2.94
CA TYR A 60 14.01 15.06 3.95
C TYR A 60 14.60 14.92 5.33
N ILE A 61 14.20 15.79 6.24
CA ILE A 61 14.46 15.70 7.66
C ILE A 61 13.12 15.50 8.34
N ASP A 62 12.90 14.35 8.93
CA ASP A 62 11.65 13.97 9.58
C ASP A 62 11.80 13.99 11.10
N ILE A 63 10.77 14.49 11.78
CA ILE A 63 10.65 14.47 13.24
C ILE A 63 9.22 14.05 13.59
N ASN A 64 9.10 13.00 14.40
CA ASN A 64 7.79 12.50 14.82
C ASN A 64 7.80 12.16 16.31
N PRO A 65 7.45 13.11 17.18
CA PRO A 65 7.19 12.85 18.60
C PRO A 65 5.85 12.14 18.76
N VAL A 66 5.84 11.03 19.52
CA VAL A 66 4.63 10.22 19.77
C VAL A 66 4.59 9.85 21.25
N TYR A 67 3.52 10.23 21.92
CA TYR A 67 3.22 9.84 23.29
C TYR A 67 2.14 8.76 23.29
N LYS A 68 2.39 7.66 24.00
CA LYS A 68 1.46 6.54 24.15
C LYS A 68 1.14 6.34 25.63
N MET A 69 -0.13 6.22 25.92
CA MET A 69 -0.62 6.01 27.27
C MET A 69 -1.72 4.95 27.26
N LYS A 70 -1.71 4.13 28.30
CA LYS A 70 -2.78 3.18 28.58
C LYS A 70 -3.44 3.52 29.92
N TYR A 71 -4.76 3.66 29.90
CA TYR A 71 -5.55 3.91 31.10
C TYR A 71 -6.81 3.03 31.06
N LYS A 72 -6.87 2.05 31.97
CA LYS A 72 -7.94 1.03 32.00
C LYS A 72 -8.11 0.37 30.61
N ASP A 73 -9.29 0.50 30.04
CA ASP A 73 -9.68 -0.08 28.74
C ASP A 73 -9.43 0.87 27.57
N VAL A 74 -8.65 1.93 27.77
CA VAL A 74 -8.34 2.93 26.74
C VAL A 74 -6.84 2.95 26.47
N ASP A 75 -6.45 2.78 25.21
CA ASP A 75 -5.11 3.09 24.73
C ASP A 75 -5.19 4.41 23.94
N LEU A 76 -4.35 5.36 24.32
CA LEU A 76 -4.26 6.68 23.68
C LEU A 76 -2.89 6.85 23.04
N THR A 77 -2.89 7.28 21.77
CA THR A 77 -1.69 7.69 21.03
C THR A 77 -1.88 9.15 20.63
N MET A 78 -0.91 9.99 20.93
CA MET A 78 -0.88 11.42 20.55
C MET A 78 0.49 11.75 19.98
N GLY A 79 0.52 12.46 18.87
CA GLY A 79 1.77 12.87 18.25
C GLY A 79 1.54 13.85 17.11
N ALA A 80 2.62 14.17 16.46
CA ALA A 80 2.62 14.90 15.20
C ALA A 80 3.81 14.45 14.37
N PHE A 81 3.65 14.51 13.08
CA PHE A 81 4.75 14.29 12.14
C PHE A 81 5.08 15.61 11.45
N ALA A 82 6.35 15.97 11.44
CA ALA A 82 6.89 17.10 10.71
C ALA A 82 8.00 16.64 9.78
N SER A 83 8.02 17.16 8.56
CA SER A 83 9.08 16.89 7.58
C SER A 83 9.49 18.18 6.90
N ILE A 84 10.78 18.46 6.89
CA ILE A 84 11.40 19.50 6.09
C ILE A 84 11.88 18.83 4.81
N PHE A 85 11.36 19.26 3.70
CA PHE A 85 11.76 18.82 2.37
C PHE A 85 12.68 19.84 1.76
N LEU A 86 13.89 19.41 1.41
CA LEU A 86 14.93 20.21 0.78
C LEU A 86 15.12 19.69 -0.65
N ASP A 87 14.77 20.49 -1.62
CA ASP A 87 14.94 20.21 -3.05
C ASP A 87 15.79 21.30 -3.68
N SER A 88 16.42 20.96 -4.79
CA SER A 88 17.22 21.94 -5.57
C SER A 88 16.39 23.10 -6.11
N LEU A 89 15.06 22.97 -6.15
CA LEU A 89 14.14 23.92 -6.78
C LEU A 89 13.14 24.54 -5.81
N ASP A 90 12.78 23.87 -4.71
CA ASP A 90 11.72 24.35 -3.82
C ASP A 90 11.74 23.62 -2.46
N ASP A 91 11.78 24.39 -1.38
CA ASP A 91 11.75 23.87 -0.01
C ASP A 91 10.33 23.89 0.52
N HIS A 92 9.88 22.78 1.10
CA HIS A 92 8.56 22.65 1.67
C HIS A 92 8.58 22.09 3.09
N PHE A 93 7.57 22.47 3.85
CA PHE A 93 7.32 21.93 5.18
C PHE A 93 5.99 21.16 5.18
N TYR A 94 6.04 19.92 5.67
CA TYR A 94 4.86 19.07 5.84
C TYR A 94 4.61 18.84 7.31
N LEU A 95 3.35 18.95 7.73
CA LEU A 95 2.93 18.73 9.10
C LEU A 95 1.57 18.03 9.12
N TYR A 96 1.43 16.96 9.88
CA TYR A 96 0.13 16.37 10.15
C TYR A 96 0.02 15.85 11.59
N PRO A 97 -1.20 15.83 12.17
CA PRO A 97 -1.43 15.29 13.49
C PRO A 97 -1.37 13.77 13.50
N GLU A 98 -1.13 13.22 14.67
CA GLU A 98 -1.29 11.79 14.96
C GLU A 98 -2.03 11.65 16.27
N PHE A 99 -3.32 11.35 16.21
CA PHE A 99 -4.15 11.09 17.38
C PHE A 99 -4.97 9.84 17.14
N LYS A 100 -4.93 8.91 18.10
CA LYS A 100 -5.71 7.68 18.07
C LYS A 100 -6.15 7.29 19.46
N LEU A 101 -7.42 6.96 19.57
CA LEU A 101 -8.05 6.39 20.75
C LEU A 101 -8.53 4.99 20.40
N ASP A 102 -8.09 4.00 21.17
CA ASP A 102 -8.58 2.63 21.12
C ASP A 102 -9.33 2.35 22.42
N TYR A 103 -10.58 1.89 22.33
CA TYR A 103 -11.43 1.52 23.47
C TYR A 103 -11.79 0.03 23.42
N TYR A 104 -11.43 -0.71 24.45
CA TYR A 104 -11.73 -2.14 24.56
C TYR A 104 -13.17 -2.32 25.05
N VAL A 105 -14.13 -2.43 24.11
CA VAL A 105 -15.55 -2.63 24.40
C VAL A 105 -15.78 -3.97 25.11
N VAL A 106 -15.08 -5.01 24.66
CA VAL A 106 -15.00 -6.31 25.31
C VAL A 106 -13.53 -6.70 25.34
N PRO A 107 -12.93 -6.82 26.53
CA PRO A 107 -11.52 -7.18 26.66
C PRO A 107 -11.15 -8.39 25.80
N GLU A 108 -10.04 -8.28 25.05
CA GLU A 108 -9.50 -9.29 24.12
C GLU A 108 -10.39 -9.70 22.95
N LYS A 109 -11.69 -9.30 22.93
CA LYS A 109 -12.64 -9.72 21.89
C LYS A 109 -13.04 -8.62 20.93
N MET A 110 -13.24 -7.39 21.42
CA MET A 110 -13.71 -6.30 20.57
C MET A 110 -13.13 -4.96 21.03
N LYS A 111 -12.58 -4.25 20.07
CA LYS A 111 -12.03 -2.91 20.22
C LYS A 111 -12.65 -1.97 19.20
N ALA A 112 -13.21 -0.87 19.68
CA ALA A 112 -13.56 0.28 18.85
C ALA A 112 -12.39 1.26 18.85
N TYR A 113 -12.18 1.95 17.75
CA TYR A 113 -11.14 2.96 17.65
C TYR A 113 -11.56 4.10 16.75
N ALA A 114 -11.00 5.27 17.04
CA ALA A 114 -11.14 6.45 16.20
C ALA A 114 -9.86 7.28 16.27
N GLY A 115 -9.64 8.08 15.26
CA GLY A 115 -8.46 8.93 15.24
C GLY A 115 -8.43 9.92 14.09
N ILE A 116 -7.41 10.76 14.15
CA ILE A 116 -6.97 11.61 13.06
C ILE A 116 -5.48 11.42 12.86
N GLY A 117 -5.08 11.25 11.62
CA GLY A 117 -3.70 11.12 11.21
C GLY A 117 -3.44 11.85 9.91
N GLY A 118 -2.33 11.58 9.29
CA GLY A 118 -1.99 12.08 7.98
C GLY A 118 -0.94 11.17 7.33
N GLY A 119 -0.29 11.65 6.28
CA GLY A 119 0.74 10.89 5.60
C GLY A 119 1.56 11.72 4.62
N LEU A 120 2.80 11.33 4.46
CA LEU A 120 3.69 11.87 3.44
C LEU A 120 4.32 10.70 2.68
N THR A 121 3.91 10.52 1.43
CA THR A 121 4.60 9.62 0.50
C THR A 121 5.60 10.45 -0.30
N LYS A 122 6.87 10.24 -0.03
CA LYS A 122 7.95 10.94 -0.69
C LYS A 122 8.02 10.50 -2.15
N GLY A 123 8.00 11.47 -3.05
CA GLY A 123 8.06 11.20 -4.48
C GLY A 123 9.45 10.68 -4.87
N SER A 124 9.51 9.50 -5.44
CA SER A 124 10.73 8.91 -5.97
C SER A 124 10.44 8.16 -7.26
N THR A 125 11.44 8.02 -8.12
CA THR A 125 11.33 7.25 -9.35
C THR A 125 10.93 5.82 -9.04
N ARG A 126 11.58 5.19 -8.06
CA ARG A 126 11.27 3.84 -7.61
C ARG A 126 9.81 3.68 -7.17
N THR A 127 9.30 4.62 -6.39
CA THR A 127 7.91 4.57 -5.90
C THR A 127 6.92 4.61 -7.07
N LEU A 128 7.12 5.52 -8.02
CA LEU A 128 6.23 5.67 -9.17
C LEU A 128 6.27 4.46 -10.10
N TYR A 129 7.46 3.96 -10.42
CA TYR A 129 7.60 2.79 -11.31
C TYR A 129 7.18 1.47 -10.66
N ASN A 130 7.28 1.35 -9.33
CA ASN A 130 6.70 0.21 -8.60
C ASN A 130 5.17 0.22 -8.64
N GLU A 131 4.53 1.39 -8.70
CA GLU A 131 3.09 1.50 -8.87
C GLU A 131 2.68 1.23 -10.31
N ASN A 132 3.36 1.86 -11.29
CA ASN A 132 3.10 1.70 -12.71
C ASN A 132 4.42 1.58 -13.49
N ALA A 133 4.78 0.38 -13.89
CA ALA A 133 6.00 0.11 -14.66
C ALA A 133 5.96 0.65 -16.11
N PHE A 134 4.81 1.13 -16.57
CA PHE A 134 4.60 1.59 -17.94
C PHE A 134 4.65 3.11 -18.08
N LEU A 135 5.24 3.81 -17.13
CA LEU A 135 5.39 5.26 -17.18
C LEU A 135 6.29 5.71 -18.33
N ALA A 136 5.97 6.85 -18.90
CA ALA A 136 6.88 7.57 -19.79
C ALA A 136 8.12 8.03 -18.97
N GLN A 137 9.20 8.30 -19.66
CA GLN A 137 10.43 8.80 -19.03
C GLN A 137 10.25 10.24 -18.50
N ASN A 138 11.14 10.66 -17.62
CA ASN A 138 11.23 12.05 -17.12
C ASN A 138 9.92 12.57 -16.50
N GLN A 139 9.23 11.73 -15.74
CA GLN A 139 8.06 12.18 -15.00
C GLN A 139 8.46 13.15 -13.88
N VAL A 140 7.66 14.18 -13.69
CA VAL A 140 7.82 15.09 -12.56
C VAL A 140 7.55 14.34 -11.26
N LEU A 141 8.46 14.43 -10.30
CA LEU A 141 8.31 13.79 -9.00
C LEU A 141 7.68 14.78 -8.02
N LYS A 142 6.50 14.48 -7.50
CA LYS A 142 5.87 15.24 -6.41
C LYS A 142 5.66 14.38 -5.18
N ASN A 143 5.68 15.00 -4.02
CA ASN A 143 5.27 14.35 -2.78
C ASN A 143 3.75 14.25 -2.73
N MET A 144 3.21 13.07 -2.44
CA MET A 144 1.81 12.90 -2.12
C MET A 144 1.63 13.15 -0.62
N TYR A 145 0.87 14.17 -0.27
CA TYR A 145 0.67 14.62 1.09
C TYR A 145 -0.78 14.52 1.51
N THR A 146 -1.01 13.85 2.61
CA THR A 146 -2.32 13.73 3.27
C THR A 146 -2.30 14.57 4.54
N PRO A 147 -2.77 15.83 4.52
CA PRO A 147 -2.75 16.70 5.70
C PRO A 147 -3.59 16.14 6.84
N TYR A 148 -4.68 15.45 6.53
CA TYR A 148 -5.48 14.74 7.50
C TYR A 148 -6.15 13.49 6.91
N ASN A 149 -6.31 12.51 7.77
CA ASN A 149 -7.12 11.30 7.59
C ASN A 149 -7.90 11.07 8.88
N ILE A 150 -9.21 11.30 8.86
CA ILE A 150 -10.11 11.02 9.97
C ILE A 150 -10.63 9.61 9.78
N PHE A 151 -10.49 8.76 10.77
CA PHE A 151 -10.90 7.37 10.68
C PHE A 151 -11.56 6.86 11.96
N GLY A 152 -12.38 5.84 11.80
CA GLY A 152 -12.97 5.12 12.92
C GLY A 152 -13.39 3.72 12.51
N GLY A 153 -13.39 2.82 13.47
CA GLY A 153 -13.70 1.44 13.16
C GLY A 153 -13.82 0.54 14.37
N ILE A 154 -14.08 -0.70 14.09
CA ILE A 154 -14.10 -1.79 15.06
C ILE A 154 -13.21 -2.93 14.56
N LYS A 155 -12.52 -3.59 15.48
CA LYS A 155 -11.77 -4.80 15.20
C LYS A 155 -11.79 -5.73 16.39
N GLY A 156 -11.63 -7.00 16.14
CA GLY A 156 -11.61 -7.95 17.24
C GLY A 156 -11.52 -9.40 16.81
N LYS A 157 -11.79 -10.26 17.79
CA LYS A 157 -11.81 -11.72 17.65
C LYS A 157 -13.16 -12.26 18.09
N LEU A 158 -13.87 -12.97 17.21
CA LEU A 158 -15.10 -13.65 17.59
C LEU A 158 -14.82 -14.95 18.34
N ARG A 159 -13.75 -15.64 17.97
CA ARG A 159 -13.16 -16.81 18.64
C ARG A 159 -11.65 -16.78 18.41
N SER A 160 -10.91 -17.67 19.03
CA SER A 160 -9.45 -17.76 18.85
C SER A 160 -8.97 -17.88 17.39
N SER A 161 -9.87 -18.27 16.50
CA SER A 161 -9.58 -18.52 15.09
C SER A 161 -10.16 -17.50 14.12
N PHE A 162 -10.90 -16.49 14.57
CA PHE A 162 -11.64 -15.60 13.68
C PHE A 162 -11.43 -14.12 14.05
N ASP A 163 -10.67 -13.41 13.23
CA ASP A 163 -10.42 -11.98 13.37
C ASP A 163 -11.27 -11.19 12.37
N TYR A 164 -11.77 -10.02 12.79
CA TYR A 164 -12.51 -9.11 11.91
C TYR A 164 -12.08 -7.67 12.09
N MET A 165 -12.30 -6.86 11.07
CA MET A 165 -12.07 -5.42 11.04
C MET A 165 -13.11 -4.74 10.14
N LEU A 166 -13.61 -3.60 10.58
CA LEU A 166 -14.36 -2.64 9.76
C LEU A 166 -13.85 -1.24 10.08
N GLU A 167 -13.47 -0.48 9.05
CA GLU A 167 -12.98 0.88 9.17
C GLU A 167 -13.62 1.78 8.11
N LEU A 168 -13.98 2.98 8.53
CA LEU A 168 -14.39 4.09 7.69
C LEU A 168 -13.34 5.18 7.81
N SER A 169 -12.98 5.82 6.71
CA SER A 169 -12.06 6.96 6.74
C SER A 169 -12.38 8.01 5.69
N GLN A 170 -12.08 9.26 6.03
CA GLN A 170 -12.15 10.42 5.14
C GLN A 170 -10.79 11.10 5.12
N GLN A 171 -10.24 11.27 3.91
CA GLN A 171 -8.90 11.82 3.71
C GLN A 171 -8.95 13.02 2.76
N SER A 172 -8.03 13.96 2.96
CA SER A 172 -7.64 14.93 1.96
C SER A 172 -6.24 14.57 1.45
N ILE A 173 -6.07 14.43 0.17
CA ILE A 173 -4.81 14.01 -0.45
C ILE A 173 -4.39 15.07 -1.45
N ASN A 174 -3.23 15.68 -1.22
CA ASN A 174 -2.60 16.59 -2.16
C ASN A 174 -1.61 15.84 -3.04
N ASN A 175 -1.62 16.14 -4.33
CA ASN A 175 -0.76 15.50 -5.33
C ASN A 175 -0.97 13.98 -5.45
N LEU A 176 -2.21 13.49 -5.44
CA LEU A 176 -2.48 12.09 -5.80
C LEU A 176 -2.08 11.87 -7.27
N PRO A 177 -1.17 10.93 -7.57
CA PRO A 177 -0.85 10.60 -8.95
C PRO A 177 -2.03 9.93 -9.64
N ILE A 178 -2.47 10.48 -10.77
CA ILE A 178 -3.41 9.88 -11.70
C ILE A 178 -2.72 9.65 -13.04
N TYR A 179 -3.16 8.65 -13.78
CA TYR A 179 -2.42 8.17 -14.95
C TYR A 179 -3.24 8.33 -16.23
N TRP A 180 -2.74 9.14 -17.14
CA TRP A 180 -3.31 9.31 -18.47
C TRP A 180 -2.43 8.60 -19.49
N SER A 181 -3.07 8.00 -20.50
CA SER A 181 -2.32 7.38 -21.60
C SER A 181 -1.72 8.45 -22.49
N ASP A 182 -0.46 8.28 -22.84
CA ASP A 182 0.24 9.15 -23.79
C ASP A 182 -0.33 8.95 -25.18
N THR A 183 -0.56 10.03 -25.93
CA THR A 183 -1.04 9.99 -27.29
C THR A 183 0.06 9.69 -28.32
N GLN A 184 1.29 10.07 -28.03
CA GLN A 184 2.44 9.84 -28.91
C GLN A 184 3.04 8.45 -28.69
N ALA A 185 3.10 8.01 -27.42
CA ALA A 185 3.57 6.70 -27.03
C ALA A 185 2.40 5.90 -26.41
N LEU A 186 1.49 5.38 -27.27
CA LEU A 186 0.21 4.74 -26.89
C LEU A 186 0.31 3.65 -25.79
N ARG A 187 1.51 3.16 -25.52
CA ARG A 187 1.81 2.19 -24.46
C ARG A 187 2.56 2.79 -23.27
N LYS A 188 2.48 4.10 -23.08
CA LYS A 188 3.08 4.78 -21.93
C LYS A 188 2.03 5.61 -21.21
N PHE A 189 2.29 5.86 -19.94
CA PHE A 189 1.46 6.73 -19.10
C PHE A 189 2.25 7.95 -18.69
N VAL A 190 1.55 9.07 -18.64
CA VAL A 190 2.02 10.31 -18.02
C VAL A 190 1.29 10.51 -16.70
N ILE A 191 1.98 11.10 -15.73
CA ILE A 191 1.42 11.37 -14.42
C ILE A 191 0.88 12.78 -14.38
N LEU A 192 -0.36 12.90 -13.93
CA LEU A 192 -0.97 14.14 -13.48
C LEU A 192 -1.18 14.05 -11.98
N TYR A 193 -1.00 15.16 -11.30
CA TYR A 193 -1.19 15.22 -9.85
C TYR A 193 -2.42 16.05 -9.53
N GLU A 194 -3.33 15.46 -8.74
CA GLU A 194 -4.55 16.14 -8.31
C GLU A 194 -4.70 16.16 -6.81
N ASN A 195 -5.39 17.19 -6.32
CA ASN A 195 -5.85 17.24 -4.95
C ASN A 195 -7.22 16.58 -4.87
N VAL A 196 -7.34 15.59 -3.99
CA VAL A 196 -8.46 14.64 -3.96
C VAL A 196 -9.01 14.49 -2.55
N GLY A 197 -10.33 14.57 -2.42
CA GLY A 197 -11.03 14.01 -1.26
C GLY A 197 -11.24 12.49 -1.47
N LEU A 198 -10.91 11.67 -0.47
CA LEU A 198 -11.10 10.23 -0.54
C LEU A 198 -11.87 9.72 0.66
N PHE A 199 -13.09 9.22 0.42
CA PHE A 199 -13.81 8.40 1.39
C PHE A 199 -13.52 6.93 1.14
N LYS A 200 -13.21 6.20 2.22
CA LYS A 200 -12.81 4.79 2.13
C LYS A 200 -13.55 3.95 3.17
N VAL A 201 -14.03 2.79 2.74
CA VAL A 201 -14.59 1.75 3.60
C VAL A 201 -13.73 0.50 3.47
N GLN A 202 -13.22 -0.01 4.58
CA GLN A 202 -12.43 -1.25 4.60
C GLN A 202 -13.08 -2.28 5.50
N ALA A 203 -13.20 -3.51 5.01
CA ALA A 203 -13.65 -4.66 5.79
C ALA A 203 -12.66 -5.81 5.62
N GLY A 204 -12.30 -6.45 6.71
CA GLY A 204 -11.37 -7.57 6.72
C GLY A 204 -11.86 -8.71 7.59
N LEU A 205 -11.69 -9.94 7.14
CA LEU A 205 -11.95 -11.16 7.88
C LEU A 205 -10.76 -12.11 7.73
N ASN A 206 -10.29 -12.68 8.85
CA ASN A 206 -9.28 -13.71 8.84
C ASN A 206 -9.77 -14.89 9.67
N TYR A 207 -9.71 -16.07 9.09
CA TYR A 207 -9.98 -17.32 9.76
C TYR A 207 -8.75 -18.23 9.71
N ASN A 208 -8.32 -18.71 10.86
CA ASN A 208 -7.17 -19.59 10.99
C ASN A 208 -7.50 -20.72 11.92
N ARG A 209 -7.60 -21.96 11.40
CA ARG A 209 -7.88 -23.16 12.18
C ARG A 209 -6.67 -24.09 12.21
N PHE A 210 -5.97 -24.11 13.36
CA PHE A 210 -4.88 -25.06 13.67
C PHE A 210 -3.81 -25.15 12.56
N GLU A 211 -3.47 -24.04 11.92
CA GLU A 211 -2.55 -23.96 10.79
C GLU A 211 -2.89 -24.83 9.56
N LYS A 212 -3.95 -25.66 9.67
CA LYS A 212 -4.39 -26.54 8.60
C LYS A 212 -5.22 -25.86 7.54
N PHE A 213 -5.95 -24.79 7.93
CA PHE A 213 -6.82 -24.08 7.01
C PHE A 213 -6.86 -22.58 7.38
N LYS A 214 -6.59 -21.73 6.39
CA LYS A 214 -6.54 -20.29 6.55
C LYS A 214 -7.35 -19.63 5.44
N ILE A 215 -8.19 -18.67 5.80
CA ILE A 215 -8.85 -17.76 4.87
C ILE A 215 -8.59 -16.35 5.35
N GLY A 216 -8.10 -15.50 4.47
CA GLY A 216 -8.02 -14.07 4.69
C GLY A 216 -8.73 -13.35 3.55
N THR A 217 -9.70 -12.48 3.86
CA THR A 217 -10.40 -11.67 2.88
C THR A 217 -10.41 -10.21 3.30
N ASN A 218 -10.16 -9.32 2.33
CA ASN A 218 -10.21 -7.88 2.53
C ASN A 218 -10.98 -7.25 1.38
N PHE A 219 -11.92 -6.40 1.72
CA PHE A 219 -12.68 -5.57 0.80
C PHE A 219 -12.38 -4.10 1.11
N THR A 220 -12.15 -3.30 0.08
CA THR A 220 -11.98 -1.85 0.20
C THR A 220 -12.79 -1.16 -0.88
N TYR A 221 -13.64 -0.24 -0.47
CA TYR A 221 -14.37 0.66 -1.36
C TYR A 221 -13.72 2.05 -1.31
N PHE A 222 -13.65 2.72 -2.47
CA PHE A 222 -13.07 4.05 -2.64
C PHE A 222 -14.06 4.98 -3.33
N SER A 223 -14.31 6.14 -2.75
CA SER A 223 -15.05 7.22 -3.38
C SER A 223 -14.15 8.44 -3.48
N TYR A 224 -13.78 8.79 -4.70
CA TYR A 224 -12.88 9.91 -4.99
C TYR A 224 -13.68 11.16 -5.35
N SER A 225 -13.37 12.28 -4.72
CA SER A 225 -13.79 13.62 -5.11
C SER A 225 -12.61 14.31 -5.78
N THR A 226 -12.62 14.38 -7.11
CA THR A 226 -11.53 14.89 -7.94
C THR A 226 -11.96 16.15 -8.69
N THR A 227 -10.99 16.95 -9.15
CA THR A 227 -11.23 18.07 -10.07
C THR A 227 -11.50 17.55 -11.49
N SER A 228 -10.82 16.48 -11.89
CA SER A 228 -11.10 15.77 -13.12
C SER A 228 -12.42 14.98 -13.03
N ALA A 229 -12.98 14.57 -14.17
CA ALA A 229 -14.20 13.76 -14.22
C ALA A 229 -14.08 12.44 -13.45
N HIS A 230 -12.88 11.86 -13.39
CA HIS A 230 -12.59 10.59 -12.71
C HIS A 230 -11.17 10.55 -12.15
N ALA A 231 -10.94 9.77 -11.09
CA ALA A 231 -9.61 9.37 -10.65
C ALA A 231 -9.07 8.27 -11.58
N TYR A 232 -8.49 8.68 -12.72
CA TYR A 232 -8.11 7.77 -13.79
C TYR A 232 -7.14 6.67 -13.33
N GLN A 233 -7.39 5.43 -13.79
CA GLN A 233 -6.71 4.19 -13.44
C GLN A 233 -6.87 3.77 -11.96
N ARG A 234 -7.65 4.51 -11.14
CA ARG A 234 -7.96 4.18 -9.76
C ARG A 234 -9.30 3.42 -9.69
N PRO A 235 -9.37 2.26 -9.02
CA PRO A 235 -10.61 1.51 -8.90
C PRO A 235 -11.56 2.12 -7.87
N ASP A 236 -12.85 1.87 -8.04
CA ASP A 236 -13.89 2.21 -7.06
C ASP A 236 -13.97 1.19 -5.91
N PHE A 237 -13.52 -0.06 -6.12
CA PHE A 237 -13.34 -1.05 -5.05
C PHE A 237 -12.26 -2.08 -5.38
N GLU A 238 -11.75 -2.73 -4.34
CA GLU A 238 -10.86 -3.89 -4.43
C GLU A 238 -11.31 -4.95 -3.45
N TRP A 239 -11.31 -6.20 -3.89
CA TRP A 239 -11.58 -7.35 -3.04
C TRP A 239 -10.53 -8.42 -3.25
N ASN A 240 -9.85 -8.80 -2.18
CA ASN A 240 -8.78 -9.78 -2.18
C ASN A 240 -9.08 -10.90 -1.19
N THR A 241 -9.04 -12.14 -1.64
CA THR A 241 -9.20 -13.33 -0.79
C THR A 241 -8.05 -14.30 -1.02
N LYS A 242 -7.46 -14.76 0.06
CA LYS A 242 -6.45 -15.82 0.06
C LYS A 242 -6.97 -16.99 0.88
N ILE A 243 -6.91 -18.18 0.30
CA ILE A 243 -7.29 -19.42 0.95
C ILE A 243 -6.08 -20.33 0.90
N SER A 244 -5.76 -20.99 1.99
CA SER A 244 -4.74 -22.02 2.02
C SER A 244 -5.12 -23.16 2.96
N GLY A 245 -4.74 -24.36 2.58
CA GLY A 245 -5.00 -25.57 3.36
C GLY A 245 -3.86 -26.55 3.26
N ASN A 246 -3.53 -27.19 4.39
CA ASN A 246 -2.56 -28.29 4.45
C ASN A 246 -3.27 -29.60 4.77
N ILE A 247 -3.15 -30.57 3.88
CA ILE A 247 -3.75 -31.90 3.99
C ILE A 247 -2.65 -32.91 4.29
N GLY A 248 -2.75 -33.57 5.45
CA GLY A 248 -1.84 -34.63 5.85
C GLY A 248 -0.36 -34.23 5.99
N GLY A 249 -0.06 -32.92 6.11
CA GLY A 249 1.31 -32.42 6.21
C GLY A 249 2.12 -32.51 4.91
N LYS A 250 1.53 -33.00 3.82
CA LYS A 250 2.19 -33.23 2.53
C LYS A 250 1.64 -32.40 1.39
N LEU A 251 0.32 -32.17 1.35
CA LEU A 251 -0.33 -31.45 0.29
C LEU A 251 -0.77 -30.06 0.80
N ASN A 252 -0.19 -29.01 0.24
CA ASN A 252 -0.63 -27.63 0.43
C ASN A 252 -1.46 -27.22 -0.76
N LEU A 253 -2.71 -26.83 -0.51
CA LEU A 253 -3.57 -26.21 -1.50
C LEU A 253 -3.66 -24.72 -1.22
N HIS A 254 -3.63 -23.90 -2.26
CA HIS A 254 -3.80 -22.47 -2.13
C HIS A 254 -4.63 -21.90 -3.25
N SER A 255 -5.36 -20.83 -2.94
CA SER A 255 -6.13 -20.05 -3.90
C SER A 255 -6.00 -18.56 -3.59
N LYS A 256 -5.97 -17.76 -4.64
CA LYS A 256 -6.04 -16.31 -4.57
C LYS A 256 -7.15 -15.84 -5.50
N VAL A 257 -8.06 -15.07 -4.94
CA VAL A 257 -9.11 -14.38 -5.71
C VAL A 257 -8.89 -12.90 -5.53
N TYR A 258 -8.82 -12.14 -6.60
CA TYR A 258 -8.89 -10.70 -6.50
C TYR A 258 -9.87 -10.13 -7.53
N VAL A 259 -10.61 -9.14 -7.07
CA VAL A 259 -11.55 -8.39 -7.89
C VAL A 259 -11.16 -6.93 -7.80
N ILE A 260 -11.05 -6.29 -8.95
CA ILE A 260 -10.78 -4.86 -9.06
C ILE A 260 -11.97 -4.22 -9.74
N GLY A 261 -12.58 -3.26 -9.11
CA GLY A 261 -13.76 -2.56 -9.55
C GLY A 261 -13.55 -1.71 -10.80
N THR A 262 -14.55 -0.91 -11.09
CA THR A 262 -14.56 -0.03 -12.26
C THR A 262 -13.43 0.99 -12.17
N ARG A 263 -12.76 1.20 -13.28
CA ARG A 263 -11.76 2.24 -13.49
C ARG A 263 -12.07 2.98 -14.78
N TYR A 264 -11.51 4.16 -14.91
CA TYR A 264 -11.62 4.96 -16.13
C TYR A 264 -10.23 5.23 -16.69
N ALA A 265 -10.11 5.19 -18.01
CA ALA A 265 -8.91 5.55 -18.75
C ALA A 265 -9.17 6.79 -19.59
N ARG A 266 -8.12 7.53 -19.88
CA ARG A 266 -8.17 8.70 -20.77
C ARG A 266 -6.83 8.88 -21.47
N TYR A 267 -6.85 9.31 -22.71
CA TYR A 267 -5.67 9.82 -23.41
C TYR A 267 -5.40 11.28 -23.03
N ILE A 268 -4.14 11.70 -22.99
CA ILE A 268 -3.75 13.07 -22.61
C ILE A 268 -4.40 14.14 -23.48
N MET A 269 -4.58 13.87 -24.77
CA MET A 269 -5.25 14.76 -25.73
C MET A 269 -6.71 14.35 -25.98
N GLY A 270 -7.20 13.31 -25.32
CA GLY A 270 -8.56 12.81 -25.48
C GLY A 270 -9.56 13.60 -24.68
N VAL A 271 -10.75 13.78 -25.21
CA VAL A 271 -11.88 14.41 -24.50
C VAL A 271 -12.70 13.37 -23.77
N GLU A 272 -12.83 12.17 -24.32
CA GLU A 272 -13.66 11.11 -23.78
C GLU A 272 -12.90 10.21 -22.80
N SER A 273 -13.63 9.70 -21.81
CA SER A 273 -13.14 8.73 -20.84
C SER A 273 -13.64 7.35 -21.20
N GLU A 274 -12.76 6.36 -21.22
CA GLU A 274 -13.11 4.97 -21.46
C GLU A 274 -13.30 4.24 -20.12
N LYS A 275 -14.45 3.59 -19.94
CA LYS A 275 -14.75 2.77 -18.78
C LYS A 275 -14.11 1.40 -18.92
N LEU A 276 -13.20 1.05 -18.02
CA LEU A 276 -12.58 -0.27 -17.98
C LEU A 276 -13.43 -1.24 -17.17
N PRO A 277 -13.62 -2.47 -17.67
CA PRO A 277 -14.45 -3.47 -17.01
C PRO A 277 -13.86 -3.91 -15.66
N VAL A 278 -14.72 -4.44 -14.80
CA VAL A 278 -14.32 -5.11 -13.57
C VAL A 278 -13.42 -6.29 -13.88
N ILE A 279 -12.33 -6.41 -13.15
CA ILE A 279 -11.41 -7.55 -13.21
C ILE A 279 -11.82 -8.55 -12.14
N ALA A 280 -11.97 -9.82 -12.53
CA ALA A 280 -12.12 -10.93 -11.60
C ALA A 280 -11.10 -12.02 -11.97
N ASP A 281 -10.11 -12.21 -11.12
CA ASP A 281 -9.02 -13.16 -11.34
C ASP A 281 -8.99 -14.19 -10.22
N ILE A 282 -9.02 -15.47 -10.59
CA ILE A 282 -8.99 -16.61 -9.67
C ILE A 282 -7.78 -17.46 -10.02
N ASN A 283 -6.94 -17.68 -9.03
CA ASN A 283 -5.75 -18.51 -9.14
C ASN A 283 -5.84 -19.63 -8.11
N ILE A 284 -5.45 -20.82 -8.50
CA ILE A 284 -5.34 -21.99 -7.62
C ILE A 284 -4.00 -22.66 -7.80
N GLY A 285 -3.49 -23.26 -6.73
CA GLY A 285 -2.27 -24.00 -6.80
C GLY A 285 -2.22 -25.11 -5.76
N ALA A 286 -1.32 -26.04 -6.02
CA ALA A 286 -1.06 -27.18 -5.17
C ALA A 286 0.45 -27.47 -5.10
N ASP A 287 0.96 -27.63 -3.88
CA ASP A 287 2.32 -28.08 -3.61
C ASP A 287 2.26 -29.44 -2.93
N TYR A 288 2.90 -30.46 -3.50
CA TYR A 288 2.95 -31.78 -2.94
C TYR A 288 4.37 -32.16 -2.53
N ARG A 289 4.57 -32.43 -1.23
CA ARG A 289 5.83 -32.92 -0.70
C ARG A 289 5.95 -34.43 -0.93
N ILE A 290 6.80 -34.85 -1.87
CA ILE A 290 7.05 -36.24 -2.23
C ILE A 290 7.96 -36.86 -1.20
N SER A 291 9.06 -36.19 -0.83
CA SER A 291 10.01 -36.60 0.21
C SER A 291 10.40 -35.41 1.10
N LYS A 292 11.39 -35.58 1.96
CA LYS A 292 11.94 -34.45 2.76
C LYS A 292 12.60 -33.40 1.88
N ASP A 293 13.23 -33.81 0.81
CA ASP A 293 14.10 -33.00 -0.02
C ASP A 293 13.47 -32.70 -1.40
N PHE A 294 12.31 -33.29 -1.71
CA PHE A 294 11.70 -33.20 -3.02
C PHE A 294 10.21 -32.88 -2.94
N SER A 295 9.80 -31.84 -3.66
CA SER A 295 8.40 -31.42 -3.82
C SER A 295 8.11 -31.06 -5.28
N ALA A 296 6.84 -31.17 -5.65
CA ALA A 296 6.32 -30.73 -6.95
C ALA A 296 5.18 -29.75 -6.73
N PHE A 297 5.03 -28.80 -7.63
CA PHE A 297 3.93 -27.82 -7.59
C PHE A 297 3.27 -27.65 -8.96
N ILE A 298 2.03 -27.20 -8.91
CA ILE A 298 1.27 -26.75 -10.06
C ILE A 298 0.45 -25.52 -9.66
N ASP A 299 0.52 -24.45 -10.48
CA ASP A 299 -0.29 -23.24 -10.35
C ASP A 299 -1.06 -23.00 -11.64
N LEU A 300 -2.37 -22.82 -11.53
CA LEU A 300 -3.26 -22.40 -12.59
C LEU A 300 -3.72 -20.96 -12.31
N ASN A 301 -3.41 -20.06 -13.22
CA ASN A 301 -3.69 -18.65 -13.07
C ASN A 301 -4.79 -18.22 -14.04
N ASN A 302 -5.57 -17.23 -13.61
CA ASN A 302 -6.67 -16.66 -14.37
C ASN A 302 -7.68 -17.73 -14.84
N LEU A 303 -8.22 -18.50 -13.89
CA LEU A 303 -9.22 -19.53 -14.17
C LEU A 303 -10.49 -18.99 -14.84
N THR A 304 -10.77 -17.70 -14.67
CA THR A 304 -11.89 -17.02 -15.35
C THR A 304 -11.64 -16.86 -16.85
N ASN A 305 -10.41 -17.09 -17.30
CA ASN A 305 -9.95 -16.90 -18.68
C ASN A 305 -10.27 -15.50 -19.23
N GLN A 306 -10.34 -14.51 -18.36
CA GLN A 306 -10.65 -13.13 -18.73
C GLN A 306 -9.38 -12.42 -19.22
N THR A 307 -9.38 -11.93 -20.45
CA THR A 307 -8.35 -11.03 -20.95
C THR A 307 -8.66 -9.63 -20.43
N TYR A 308 -8.11 -9.25 -19.30
CA TYR A 308 -8.36 -7.96 -18.66
C TYR A 308 -7.14 -7.03 -18.76
N GLN A 309 -7.37 -5.74 -18.55
CA GLN A 309 -6.33 -4.71 -18.53
C GLN A 309 -6.21 -4.12 -17.12
N ARG A 310 -5.15 -4.47 -16.40
CA ARG A 310 -4.85 -3.79 -15.12
C ARG A 310 -4.50 -2.33 -15.39
N TRP A 311 -3.75 -2.10 -16.44
CA TRP A 311 -3.43 -0.80 -17.01
C TRP A 311 -3.98 -0.72 -18.43
N PHE A 312 -4.58 0.38 -18.77
CA PHE A 312 -5.17 0.57 -20.10
C PHE A 312 -4.15 0.29 -21.22
N ASN A 313 -4.53 -0.43 -22.27
CA ASN A 313 -3.68 -0.93 -23.36
C ASN A 313 -2.65 -2.02 -22.97
N TYR A 314 -2.75 -2.58 -21.75
CA TYR A 314 -1.92 -3.71 -21.32
C TYR A 314 -2.81 -4.92 -20.93
N PRO A 315 -3.23 -5.69 -21.96
CA PRO A 315 -4.01 -6.89 -21.71
C PRO A 315 -3.15 -7.97 -21.04
N THR A 316 -3.76 -8.71 -20.12
CA THR A 316 -3.16 -9.88 -19.49
C THR A 316 -3.35 -11.12 -20.36
N TYR A 317 -2.57 -12.16 -20.08
CA TYR A 317 -2.84 -13.50 -20.63
C TYR A 317 -4.15 -14.04 -20.03
N GLY A 318 -4.88 -14.84 -20.82
CA GLY A 318 -5.98 -15.65 -20.34
C GLY A 318 -5.51 -16.76 -19.38
N LEU A 319 -6.26 -17.84 -19.29
CA LEU A 319 -5.88 -19.01 -18.50
C LEU A 319 -4.46 -19.47 -18.83
N ASN A 320 -3.62 -19.59 -17.82
CA ASN A 320 -2.25 -20.08 -17.95
C ASN A 320 -1.86 -20.92 -16.75
N GLY A 321 -0.83 -21.75 -16.90
CA GLY A 321 -0.37 -22.62 -15.83
C GLY A 321 1.15 -22.71 -15.78
N ILE A 322 1.65 -22.94 -14.57
CA ILE A 322 3.07 -23.19 -14.28
C ILE A 322 3.14 -24.46 -13.44
N ALA A 323 4.05 -25.34 -13.78
CA ALA A 323 4.36 -26.51 -12.95
C ALA A 323 5.87 -26.65 -12.80
N GLY A 324 6.30 -27.19 -11.67
CA GLY A 324 7.72 -27.37 -11.40
C GLY A 324 7.99 -28.31 -10.24
N VAL A 325 9.28 -28.50 -10.01
CA VAL A 325 9.80 -29.29 -8.90
C VAL A 325 10.81 -28.50 -8.10
N THR A 326 10.85 -28.74 -6.80
CA THR A 326 11.83 -28.15 -5.88
C THR A 326 12.63 -29.24 -5.22
N PHE A 327 13.94 -29.14 -5.26
CA PHE A 327 14.87 -30.02 -4.59
C PHE A 327 15.72 -29.22 -3.59
N ILE A 328 15.83 -29.72 -2.37
CA ILE A 328 16.64 -29.12 -1.29
C ILE A 328 17.81 -30.07 -1.04
N PHE A 329 19.04 -29.60 -1.13
CA PHE A 329 20.29 -30.32 -0.92
C PHE A 329 21.11 -29.71 0.21
#